data_2368622591c9527b4ed9a99b633b3628
#
_entry.id   2368622591c9527b4ed9a99b633b3628
#
_cell.length_a   1.000
_cell.length_b   1.000
_cell.length_c   1.000
_cell.angle_alpha   90.00
_cell.angle_beta   90.00
_cell.angle_gamma   90.00
#
_symmetry.space_group_name_H-M   'P 1'
#
loop_
_entity.id
_entity.type
_entity.pdbx_description
1 polymer ?
#
loop_
_entity_poly.entity_id
_entity_poly.type
_entity_poly.pdbx_seq_one_letter_code
_entity_poly.pdbx_strand_id
1 'polypeptide(L)'
;AAMIREFPGCGLYCTAFSIISHDGTYPAPTPSERGVVANFFRESAHRYIAIPSASCIPRRVFDTVGLFPEGMKIAEDLYMWIRIARRYEVCFSPERLVRYSRVASNRSAASYTPEKTVHSFEELYDPLAPEEDREFVARAALGKALIIKGGTKEAARAARFFAWTRTYRRTLRKVRALNALPAGWRGPVIRLYNALAWRLARKGL
;
A
#
# COMPACT_ATOMS: atom_id res chain seq x y z
N ALA A 1 -6.55 -17.82 14.59
CA ALA A 1 -7.25 -19.14 14.59
C ALA A 1 -8.77 -18.98 14.61
N ALA A 2 -9.38 -18.15 15.50
CA ALA A 2 -10.83 -17.99 15.59
C ALA A 2 -11.48 -17.53 14.29
N MET A 3 -11.00 -16.45 13.68
CA MET A 3 -11.52 -15.92 12.40
C MET A 3 -11.48 -16.95 11.27
N ILE A 4 -10.42 -17.78 11.20
CA ILE A 4 -10.32 -18.82 10.15
C ILE A 4 -11.40 -19.88 10.30
N ARG A 5 -11.78 -20.23 11.53
CA ARG A 5 -12.88 -21.18 11.79
C ARG A 5 -14.25 -20.58 11.50
N GLU A 6 -14.43 -19.30 11.80
CA GLU A 6 -15.69 -18.59 11.65
C GLU A 6 -15.97 -18.17 10.18
N PHE A 7 -14.91 -17.82 9.45
CA PHE A 7 -14.97 -17.36 8.05
C PHE A 7 -14.03 -18.18 7.16
N PRO A 8 -14.23 -19.51 6.99
CA PRO A 8 -13.26 -20.40 6.35
C PRO A 8 -13.02 -20.12 4.87
N GLY A 9 -13.94 -19.40 4.21
CA GLY A 9 -13.85 -19.03 2.78
C GLY A 9 -12.90 -17.89 2.48
N CYS A 10 -12.53 -17.06 3.46
CA CYS A 10 -11.69 -15.90 3.22
C CYS A 10 -10.26 -16.28 2.80
N GLY A 11 -9.67 -15.44 1.95
CA GLY A 11 -8.29 -15.60 1.47
C GLY A 11 -7.27 -14.76 2.23
N LEU A 12 -7.71 -13.77 3.00
CA LEU A 12 -6.86 -12.90 3.78
C LEU A 12 -7.53 -12.58 5.11
N TYR A 13 -6.80 -12.77 6.20
CA TYR A 13 -7.26 -12.47 7.56
C TYR A 13 -6.35 -11.41 8.15
N CYS A 14 -6.93 -10.29 8.56
CA CYS A 14 -6.20 -9.13 9.04
C CYS A 14 -6.62 -8.76 10.45
N THR A 15 -5.73 -8.10 11.19
CA THR A 15 -6.03 -7.52 12.49
C THR A 15 -5.66 -6.06 12.55
N ALA A 16 -6.25 -5.34 13.50
CA ALA A 16 -5.83 -3.99 13.81
C ALA A 16 -4.42 -3.96 14.41
N PHE A 17 -3.79 -2.79 14.36
CA PHE A 17 -2.45 -2.58 14.88
C PHE A 17 -2.27 -1.17 15.43
N SER A 18 -1.20 -0.97 16.19
CA SER A 18 -0.75 0.34 16.64
C SER A 18 0.51 0.77 15.91
N ILE A 19 0.66 2.07 15.70
CA ILE A 19 1.83 2.68 15.06
C ILE A 19 2.71 3.28 16.16
N ILE A 20 3.98 2.86 16.20
CA ILE A 20 5.00 3.48 17.04
C ILE A 20 5.71 4.55 16.22
N SER A 21 5.73 5.77 16.73
CA SER A 21 6.39 6.94 16.15
C SER A 21 7.32 7.58 17.17
N HIS A 22 8.09 8.60 16.78
CA HIS A 22 8.99 9.34 17.72
C HIS A 22 8.24 10.04 18.85
N ASP A 23 7.00 10.41 18.63
CA ASP A 23 6.13 11.17 19.54
C ASP A 23 5.12 10.30 20.31
N GLY A 24 5.15 8.97 20.12
CA GLY A 24 4.30 8.04 20.86
C GLY A 24 3.78 6.85 20.09
N THR A 25 2.83 6.14 20.69
CA THR A 25 2.14 5.00 20.11
C THR A 25 0.68 5.34 19.89
N TYR A 26 0.19 5.18 18.66
CA TYR A 26 -1.16 5.56 18.24
C TYR A 26 -1.88 4.38 17.60
N PRO A 27 -3.22 4.26 17.77
CA PRO A 27 -3.99 3.30 16.99
C PRO A 27 -3.92 3.65 15.50
N ALA A 28 -3.68 2.66 14.65
CA ALA A 28 -3.83 2.85 13.22
C ALA A 28 -5.32 3.04 12.86
N PRO A 29 -5.65 3.88 11.85
CA PRO A 29 -7.02 3.99 11.37
C PRO A 29 -7.40 2.72 10.61
N THR A 30 -8.05 1.79 11.30
CA THR A 30 -8.50 0.48 10.82
C THR A 30 -10.03 0.38 10.91
N PRO A 31 -10.66 -0.62 10.25
CA PRO A 31 -12.08 -0.92 10.51
C PRO A 31 -12.35 -1.18 11.99
N SER A 32 -13.54 -0.82 12.46
CA SER A 32 -14.01 -1.06 13.83
C SER A 32 -14.76 -2.37 13.99
N GLU A 33 -15.24 -2.94 12.90
CA GLU A 33 -16.08 -4.13 12.89
C GLU A 33 -15.27 -5.39 12.61
N ARG A 34 -15.72 -6.49 13.23
CA ARG A 34 -15.17 -7.83 13.00
C ARG A 34 -15.99 -8.54 11.94
N GLY A 35 -15.33 -9.19 11.00
CA GLY A 35 -15.99 -9.99 9.97
C GLY A 35 -15.43 -9.77 8.57
N VAL A 36 -16.21 -10.12 7.56
CA VAL A 36 -15.87 -9.92 6.16
C VAL A 36 -15.94 -8.43 5.81
N VAL A 37 -14.87 -7.93 5.19
CA VAL A 37 -14.81 -6.54 4.69
C VAL A 37 -15.66 -6.44 3.43
N ALA A 38 -16.71 -5.62 3.45
CA ALA A 38 -17.69 -5.53 2.38
C ALA A 38 -17.09 -5.17 1.01
N ASN A 39 -16.11 -4.26 0.99
CA ASN A 39 -15.37 -3.92 -0.22
C ASN A 39 -13.93 -3.53 0.17
N PHE A 40 -13.00 -4.46 -0.02
CA PHE A 40 -11.59 -4.27 0.31
C PHE A 40 -10.99 -3.02 -0.36
N PHE A 41 -11.26 -2.79 -1.63
CA PHE A 41 -10.65 -1.69 -2.40
C PHE A 41 -11.15 -0.32 -1.94
N ARG A 42 -12.46 -0.21 -1.71
CA ARG A 42 -13.09 1.02 -1.21
C ARG A 42 -12.64 1.34 0.23
N GLU A 43 -12.70 0.36 1.11
CA GLU A 43 -12.31 0.54 2.52
C GLU A 43 -10.83 0.87 2.65
N SER A 44 -9.97 0.20 1.87
CA SER A 44 -8.52 0.45 1.86
C SER A 44 -8.14 1.86 1.35
N ALA A 45 -9.05 2.58 0.69
CA ALA A 45 -8.80 3.98 0.31
C ALA A 45 -8.70 4.90 1.53
N HIS A 46 -9.37 4.55 2.63
CA HIS A 46 -9.53 5.40 3.82
C HIS A 46 -8.88 4.82 5.09
N ARG A 47 -8.68 3.50 5.15
CA ARG A 47 -8.26 2.77 6.34
C ARG A 47 -7.17 1.77 6.01
N TYR A 48 -6.38 1.37 7.01
CA TYR A 48 -5.49 0.22 6.89
C TYR A 48 -6.28 -1.06 7.13
N ILE A 49 -6.41 -1.91 6.13
CA ILE A 49 -7.01 -3.24 6.28
C ILE A 49 -5.90 -4.28 6.43
N ALA A 50 -4.93 -4.27 5.53
CA ALA A 50 -3.86 -5.26 5.50
C ALA A 50 -2.48 -4.61 5.56
N ILE A 51 -1.63 -5.13 6.43
CA ILE A 51 -0.18 -4.94 6.43
C ILE A 51 0.47 -6.32 6.64
N PRO A 52 1.68 -6.58 6.14
CA PRO A 52 2.28 -7.92 6.22
C PRO A 52 2.30 -8.49 7.64
N SER A 53 2.73 -7.71 8.63
CA SER A 53 2.85 -8.17 10.03
C SER A 53 1.52 -8.42 10.74
N ALA A 54 0.41 -7.92 10.21
CA ALA A 54 -0.93 -8.08 10.79
C ALA A 54 -1.86 -8.93 9.91
N SER A 55 -1.28 -9.72 8.99
CA SER A 55 -2.03 -10.51 8.01
C SER A 55 -1.67 -11.99 8.07
N CYS A 56 -2.65 -12.84 7.77
CA CYS A 56 -2.49 -14.27 7.62
C CYS A 56 -3.17 -14.70 6.31
N ILE A 57 -2.44 -15.45 5.48
CA ILE A 57 -2.92 -15.98 4.20
C ILE A 57 -2.96 -17.51 4.33
N PRO A 58 -4.10 -18.17 4.10
CA PRO A 58 -4.16 -19.62 4.01
C PRO A 58 -3.32 -20.15 2.84
N ARG A 59 -2.60 -21.25 3.04
CA ARG A 59 -1.71 -21.81 2.01
C ARG A 59 -2.41 -22.03 0.66
N ARG A 60 -3.63 -22.54 0.68
CA ARG A 60 -4.44 -22.77 -0.54
C ARG A 60 -4.62 -21.54 -1.43
N VAL A 61 -4.52 -20.34 -0.86
CA VAL A 61 -4.67 -19.10 -1.61
C VAL A 61 -3.53 -18.93 -2.60
N PHE A 62 -2.32 -19.30 -2.21
CA PHE A 62 -1.16 -19.24 -3.10
C PHE A 62 -1.26 -20.17 -4.31
N ASP A 63 -1.98 -21.30 -4.18
CA ASP A 63 -2.23 -22.21 -5.31
C ASP A 63 -3.10 -21.54 -6.40
N THR A 64 -3.95 -20.58 -6.01
CA THR A 64 -4.86 -19.86 -6.91
C THR A 64 -4.29 -18.54 -7.42
N VAL A 65 -3.71 -17.74 -6.51
CA VAL A 65 -3.25 -16.38 -6.85
C VAL A 65 -1.74 -16.33 -7.11
N GLY A 66 -1.00 -17.41 -6.85
CA GLY A 66 0.46 -17.48 -6.93
C GLY A 66 1.16 -16.83 -5.75
N LEU A 67 2.49 -16.82 -5.80
CA LEU A 67 3.35 -16.30 -4.74
C LEU A 67 3.56 -14.80 -4.84
N PHE A 68 4.23 -14.22 -3.83
CA PHE A 68 4.71 -12.85 -3.88
C PHE A 68 5.65 -12.64 -5.08
N PRO A 69 5.60 -11.47 -5.74
CA PRO A 69 6.41 -11.21 -6.94
C PRO A 69 7.90 -11.16 -6.59
N GLU A 70 8.68 -12.09 -7.15
CA GLU A 70 10.12 -12.12 -6.92
C GLU A 70 10.82 -10.85 -7.41
N GLY A 71 11.77 -10.35 -6.63
CA GLY A 71 12.53 -9.15 -6.95
C GLY A 71 11.80 -7.83 -6.70
N MET A 72 10.50 -7.84 -6.42
CA MET A 72 9.75 -6.64 -6.03
C MET A 72 10.04 -6.34 -4.54
N LYS A 73 10.68 -5.22 -4.25
CA LYS A 73 11.16 -4.89 -2.89
C LYS A 73 10.30 -3.89 -2.14
N ILE A 74 9.40 -3.18 -2.83
CA ILE A 74 8.49 -2.21 -2.26
C ILE A 74 7.11 -2.43 -2.85
N ALA A 75 6.12 -2.47 -1.97
CA ALA A 75 4.70 -2.66 -2.26
C ALA A 75 4.37 -4.04 -2.90
N GLU A 76 5.23 -5.04 -2.69
CA GLU A 76 5.00 -6.45 -3.02
C GLU A 76 3.77 -7.01 -2.28
N ASP A 77 3.54 -6.50 -1.08
CA ASP A 77 2.36 -6.77 -0.27
C ASP A 77 1.08 -6.22 -0.92
N LEU A 78 1.07 -4.97 -1.37
CA LEU A 78 -0.08 -4.39 -2.08
C LEU A 78 -0.39 -5.14 -3.39
N TYR A 79 0.66 -5.59 -4.11
CA TYR A 79 0.50 -6.41 -5.29
C TYR A 79 -0.23 -7.72 -4.96
N MET A 80 0.16 -8.39 -3.87
CA MET A 80 -0.47 -9.61 -3.41
C MET A 80 -1.90 -9.38 -2.90
N TRP A 81 -2.13 -8.29 -2.13
CA TRP A 81 -3.48 -7.97 -1.63
C TRP A 81 -4.49 -7.74 -2.74
N ILE A 82 -4.10 -7.09 -3.84
CA ILE A 82 -4.96 -6.91 -5.03
C ILE A 82 -5.35 -8.28 -5.61
N ARG A 83 -4.40 -9.19 -5.81
CA ARG A 83 -4.65 -10.52 -6.36
C ARG A 83 -5.58 -11.35 -5.48
N ILE A 84 -5.36 -11.30 -4.17
CA ILE A 84 -6.20 -12.02 -3.19
C ILE A 84 -7.61 -11.44 -3.16
N ALA A 85 -7.75 -10.11 -3.01
CA ALA A 85 -9.05 -9.47 -2.87
C ALA A 85 -9.95 -9.57 -4.11
N ARG A 86 -9.37 -9.86 -5.29
CA ARG A 86 -10.11 -10.16 -6.52
C ARG A 86 -10.69 -11.57 -6.58
N ARG A 87 -10.19 -12.48 -5.76
CA ARG A 87 -10.56 -13.91 -5.79
C ARG A 87 -11.23 -14.39 -4.52
N TYR A 88 -10.95 -13.72 -3.41
CA TYR A 88 -11.38 -14.11 -2.08
C TYR A 88 -11.87 -12.92 -1.29
N GLU A 89 -12.76 -13.18 -0.36
CA GLU A 89 -13.13 -12.23 0.67
C GLU A 89 -11.94 -11.98 1.61
N VAL A 90 -11.92 -10.79 2.20
CA VAL A 90 -10.95 -10.37 3.21
C VAL A 90 -11.66 -10.25 4.54
N CYS A 91 -11.14 -10.92 5.56
CA CYS A 91 -11.69 -10.88 6.92
C CYS A 91 -10.83 -9.99 7.82
N PHE A 92 -11.47 -9.19 8.65
CA PHE A 92 -10.81 -8.26 9.56
C PHE A 92 -11.25 -8.46 11.01
N SER A 93 -10.30 -8.27 11.96
CA SER A 93 -10.58 -8.16 13.40
C SER A 93 -10.06 -6.84 13.94
N PRO A 94 -10.87 -6.09 14.72
CA PRO A 94 -10.45 -4.83 15.35
C PRO A 94 -9.48 -5.02 16.52
N GLU A 95 -9.14 -6.26 16.87
CA GLU A 95 -8.15 -6.57 17.90
C GLU A 95 -6.76 -6.09 17.47
N ARG A 96 -6.12 -5.26 18.30
CA ARG A 96 -4.78 -4.73 18.03
C ARG A 96 -3.71 -5.71 18.49
N LEU A 97 -3.32 -6.61 17.60
CA LEU A 97 -2.34 -7.68 17.91
C LEU A 97 -0.91 -7.33 17.48
N VAL A 98 -0.71 -6.21 16.77
CA VAL A 98 0.58 -5.85 16.19
C VAL A 98 0.96 -4.40 16.55
N ARG A 99 2.26 -4.18 16.74
CA ARG A 99 2.90 -2.87 16.86
C ARG A 99 3.80 -2.62 15.65
N TYR A 100 3.41 -1.68 14.79
CA TYR A 100 4.16 -1.31 13.60
C TYR A 100 5.08 -0.12 13.88
N SER A 101 6.40 -0.34 13.86
CA SER A 101 7.39 0.71 14.14
C SER A 101 7.71 1.54 12.89
N ARG A 102 7.48 2.85 12.97
CA ARG A 102 7.95 3.82 11.99
C ARG A 102 9.33 4.39 12.28
N VAL A 103 9.88 4.08 13.46
CA VAL A 103 11.21 4.56 13.91
C VAL A 103 12.31 3.54 13.69
N ALA A 104 12.01 2.37 13.11
CA ALA A 104 13.01 1.37 12.78
C ALA A 104 14.00 1.88 11.73
N SER A 105 15.30 1.63 11.94
CA SER A 105 16.39 2.06 11.04
C SER A 105 16.44 1.28 9.72
N ASN A 106 15.93 0.05 9.70
CA ASN A 106 15.96 -0.88 8.55
C ASN A 106 14.74 -0.79 7.64
N ARG A 107 14.05 0.35 7.59
CA ARG A 107 12.86 0.51 6.73
C ARG A 107 13.24 0.44 5.25
N SER A 108 12.43 -0.28 4.46
CA SER A 108 12.64 -0.51 3.02
C SER A 108 12.85 0.78 2.22
N ALA A 109 12.14 1.87 2.58
CA ALA A 109 12.29 3.16 1.92
C ALA A 109 13.68 3.81 2.12
N ALA A 110 14.41 3.47 3.19
CA ALA A 110 15.75 3.98 3.45
C ALA A 110 16.84 3.22 2.66
N SER A 111 16.58 1.96 2.35
CA SER A 111 17.53 1.04 1.69
C SER A 111 17.09 0.61 0.30
N TYR A 112 16.25 1.41 -0.37
CA TYR A 112 15.75 1.05 -1.70
C TYR A 112 16.88 0.90 -2.73
N THR A 113 16.90 -0.24 -3.38
CA THR A 113 17.70 -0.51 -4.58
C THR A 113 16.75 -0.76 -5.74
N PRO A 114 17.14 -0.43 -7.00
CA PRO A 114 16.32 -0.72 -8.16
C PRO A 114 15.85 -2.18 -8.19
N GLU A 115 14.60 -2.38 -8.53
CA GLU A 115 14.00 -3.71 -8.59
C GLU A 115 14.55 -4.50 -9.79
N LYS A 116 14.64 -5.81 -9.61
CA LYS A 116 15.00 -6.76 -10.66
C LYS A 116 13.81 -7.56 -11.17
N THR A 117 12.59 -7.23 -10.70
CA THR A 117 11.37 -7.90 -11.12
C THR A 117 10.83 -7.34 -12.43
N VAL A 118 10.19 -8.19 -13.22
CA VAL A 118 9.37 -7.77 -14.37
C VAL A 118 7.97 -7.35 -13.95
N HIS A 119 7.55 -7.67 -12.72
CA HIS A 119 6.21 -7.37 -12.21
C HIS A 119 6.00 -5.88 -11.96
N SER A 120 4.85 -5.39 -12.35
CA SER A 120 4.43 -4.00 -12.16
C SER A 120 2.94 -3.90 -11.90
N PHE A 121 2.49 -2.78 -11.33
CA PHE A 121 1.06 -2.58 -11.08
C PHE A 121 0.25 -2.39 -12.37
N GLU A 122 0.89 -2.01 -13.48
CA GLU A 122 0.24 -1.89 -14.79
C GLU A 122 -0.32 -3.23 -15.27
N GLU A 123 0.33 -4.36 -14.95
CA GLU A 123 -0.16 -5.70 -15.31
C GLU A 123 -1.39 -6.13 -14.52
N LEU A 124 -1.62 -5.51 -13.35
CA LEU A 124 -2.82 -5.73 -12.55
C LEU A 124 -4.00 -4.83 -12.99
N TYR A 125 -3.78 -3.90 -13.92
CA TYR A 125 -4.84 -3.04 -14.39
C TYR A 125 -5.79 -3.79 -15.32
N ASP A 126 -7.07 -3.81 -14.93
CA ASP A 126 -8.16 -4.35 -15.75
C ASP A 126 -9.16 -3.20 -16.03
N PRO A 127 -9.35 -2.77 -17.28
CA PRO A 127 -10.27 -1.70 -17.63
C PRO A 127 -11.75 -2.06 -17.36
N LEU A 128 -12.07 -3.35 -17.24
CA LEU A 128 -13.42 -3.85 -16.97
C LEU A 128 -13.69 -4.06 -15.45
N ALA A 129 -12.64 -3.98 -14.62
CA ALA A 129 -12.80 -4.08 -13.18
C ALA A 129 -13.59 -2.91 -12.60
N PRO A 130 -14.23 -3.07 -11.42
CA PRO A 130 -14.88 -1.98 -10.70
C PRO A 130 -13.96 -0.76 -10.50
N GLU A 131 -14.54 0.44 -10.43
CA GLU A 131 -13.76 1.68 -10.31
C GLU A 131 -12.86 1.67 -9.08
N GLU A 132 -13.33 1.16 -7.95
CA GLU A 132 -12.57 1.09 -6.70
C GLU A 132 -11.32 0.21 -6.82
N ASP A 133 -11.41 -0.91 -7.53
CA ASP A 133 -10.26 -1.78 -7.83
C ASP A 133 -9.24 -1.03 -8.69
N ARG A 134 -9.68 -0.47 -9.83
CA ARG A 134 -8.82 0.29 -10.75
C ARG A 134 -8.11 1.45 -10.06
N GLU A 135 -8.85 2.23 -9.27
CA GLU A 135 -8.28 3.35 -8.50
C GLU A 135 -7.31 2.85 -7.40
N PHE A 136 -7.58 1.70 -6.79
CA PHE A 136 -6.65 1.12 -5.82
C PHE A 136 -5.33 0.67 -6.48
N VAL A 137 -5.38 0.07 -7.66
CA VAL A 137 -4.18 -0.25 -8.46
C VAL A 137 -3.38 1.01 -8.77
N ALA A 138 -4.05 2.09 -9.20
CA ALA A 138 -3.41 3.39 -9.42
C ALA A 138 -2.77 3.95 -8.14
N ARG A 139 -3.47 3.85 -6.99
CA ARG A 139 -2.94 4.23 -5.68
C ARG A 139 -1.65 3.48 -5.36
N ALA A 140 -1.63 2.16 -5.54
CA ALA A 140 -0.48 1.33 -5.23
C ALA A 140 0.74 1.73 -6.07
N ALA A 141 0.56 1.87 -7.39
CA ALA A 141 1.61 2.29 -8.30
C ALA A 141 2.16 3.69 -7.99
N LEU A 142 1.27 4.67 -7.81
CA LEU A 142 1.66 6.05 -7.52
C LEU A 142 2.24 6.20 -6.10
N GLY A 143 1.73 5.43 -5.14
CA GLY A 143 2.27 5.36 -3.78
C GLY A 143 3.71 4.83 -3.77
N LYS A 144 3.97 3.73 -4.50
CA LYS A 144 5.32 3.19 -4.70
C LYS A 144 6.24 4.24 -5.34
N ALA A 145 5.77 4.92 -6.40
CA ALA A 145 6.53 5.97 -7.05
C ALA A 145 6.93 7.12 -6.11
N LEU A 146 6.09 7.47 -5.12
CA LEU A 146 6.44 8.43 -4.06
C LEU A 146 7.49 7.86 -3.09
N ILE A 147 7.34 6.61 -2.66
CA ILE A 147 8.28 5.96 -1.73
C ILE A 147 9.70 5.94 -2.33
N ILE A 148 9.83 5.62 -3.62
CA ILE A 148 11.12 5.66 -4.34
C ILE A 148 11.55 7.06 -4.77
N LYS A 149 10.86 8.11 -4.28
CA LYS A 149 11.16 9.53 -4.52
C LYS A 149 11.08 9.96 -5.98
N GLY A 150 10.30 9.28 -6.79
CA GLY A 150 10.15 9.57 -8.21
C GLY A 150 11.46 9.47 -9.02
N GLY A 151 11.43 9.98 -10.25
CA GLY A 151 12.60 10.13 -11.11
C GLY A 151 13.21 8.84 -11.67
N THR A 152 12.57 7.71 -11.45
CA THR A 152 12.92 6.45 -12.08
C THR A 152 12.08 6.24 -13.34
N LYS A 153 12.53 5.35 -14.24
CA LYS A 153 11.73 4.94 -15.40
C LYS A 153 10.38 4.35 -14.96
N GLU A 154 10.37 3.60 -13.88
CA GLU A 154 9.17 3.03 -13.29
C GLU A 154 8.19 4.12 -12.80
N ALA A 155 8.65 5.08 -12.02
CA ALA A 155 7.81 6.19 -11.54
C ALA A 155 7.24 7.04 -12.69
N ALA A 156 8.03 7.28 -13.73
CA ALA A 156 7.58 7.99 -14.92
C ALA A 156 6.55 7.20 -15.71
N ARG A 157 6.73 5.88 -15.84
CA ARG A 157 5.78 4.96 -16.47
C ARG A 157 4.47 4.94 -15.71
N ALA A 158 4.50 4.74 -14.40
CA ALA A 158 3.30 4.77 -13.54
C ALA A 158 2.54 6.08 -13.66
N ALA A 159 3.22 7.24 -13.64
CA ALA A 159 2.58 8.55 -13.78
C ALA A 159 1.94 8.79 -15.15
N ARG A 160 2.43 8.14 -16.21
CA ARG A 160 1.78 8.17 -17.54
C ARG A 160 0.62 7.21 -17.62
N PHE A 161 0.82 5.95 -17.22
CA PHE A 161 -0.19 4.90 -17.32
C PHE A 161 -1.44 5.23 -16.50
N PHE A 162 -1.26 5.67 -15.24
CA PHE A 162 -2.37 6.02 -14.34
C PHE A 162 -2.78 7.50 -14.41
N ALA A 163 -2.52 8.18 -15.54
CA ALA A 163 -2.90 9.59 -15.74
C ALA A 163 -4.41 9.83 -15.67
N TRP A 164 -5.22 8.82 -15.88
CA TRP A 164 -6.68 8.83 -15.86
C TRP A 164 -7.27 8.88 -14.44
N THR A 165 -6.50 8.52 -13.38
CA THR A 165 -7.03 8.45 -12.00
C THR A 165 -7.68 9.76 -11.58
N ARG A 166 -8.88 9.64 -11.01
CA ARG A 166 -9.64 10.78 -10.47
C ARG A 166 -9.43 10.93 -8.97
N THR A 167 -9.43 9.82 -8.25
CA THR A 167 -9.30 9.75 -6.79
C THR A 167 -7.89 10.16 -6.34
N TYR A 168 -6.85 9.73 -7.05
CA TYR A 168 -5.45 9.96 -6.65
C TYR A 168 -4.74 11.05 -7.45
N ARG A 169 -5.48 12.03 -8.00
CA ARG A 169 -4.91 13.18 -8.75
C ARG A 169 -3.85 13.95 -7.97
N ARG A 170 -4.03 14.12 -6.66
CA ARG A 170 -3.03 14.81 -5.82
C ARG A 170 -1.72 14.03 -5.76
N THR A 171 -1.81 12.71 -5.58
CA THR A 171 -0.65 11.81 -5.59
C THR A 171 0.04 11.83 -6.96
N LEU A 172 -0.71 11.74 -8.03
CA LEU A 172 -0.20 11.83 -9.40
C LEU A 172 0.56 13.15 -9.65
N ARG A 173 0.01 14.30 -9.20
CA ARG A 173 0.69 15.60 -9.32
C ARG A 173 2.01 15.63 -8.57
N LYS A 174 2.07 15.06 -7.35
CA LYS A 174 3.33 14.94 -6.58
C LYS A 174 4.36 14.08 -7.31
N VAL A 175 3.95 12.92 -7.85
CA VAL A 175 4.85 12.03 -8.63
C VAL A 175 5.38 12.76 -9.87
N ARG A 176 4.52 13.48 -10.61
CA ARG A 176 4.93 14.26 -11.79
C ARG A 176 5.92 15.36 -11.41
N ALA A 177 5.65 16.10 -10.34
CA ALA A 177 6.58 17.14 -9.85
C ALA A 177 7.94 16.55 -9.47
N LEU A 178 7.95 15.43 -8.73
CA LEU A 178 9.21 14.75 -8.36
C LEU A 178 9.97 14.21 -9.58
N ASN A 179 9.25 13.72 -10.59
CA ASN A 179 9.88 13.23 -11.84
C ASN A 179 10.51 14.39 -12.64
N ALA A 180 9.96 15.59 -12.58
CA ALA A 180 10.48 16.78 -13.26
C ALA A 180 11.71 17.39 -12.56
N LEU A 181 11.94 17.08 -11.26
CA LEU A 181 13.06 17.62 -10.50
C LEU A 181 14.38 16.88 -10.83
N PRO A 182 15.50 17.61 -10.91
CA PRO A 182 16.83 17.01 -10.92
C PRO A 182 17.05 16.08 -9.72
N ALA A 183 17.83 15.02 -9.88
CA ALA A 183 18.00 13.97 -8.87
C ALA A 183 18.42 14.51 -7.48
N GLY A 184 19.36 15.48 -7.46
CA GLY A 184 19.87 16.07 -6.22
C GLY A 184 18.82 16.88 -5.44
N TRP A 185 17.78 17.38 -6.10
CA TRP A 185 16.76 18.24 -5.47
C TRP A 185 15.60 17.45 -4.87
N ARG A 186 15.36 16.22 -5.31
CA ARG A 186 14.21 15.38 -4.86
C ARG A 186 14.21 15.14 -3.35
N GLY A 187 15.35 14.73 -2.81
CA GLY A 187 15.50 14.49 -1.38
C GLY A 187 15.27 15.74 -0.51
N PRO A 188 15.95 16.85 -0.77
CA PRO A 188 15.70 18.13 -0.08
C PRO A 188 14.25 18.60 -0.15
N VAL A 189 13.63 18.56 -1.34
CA VAL A 189 12.22 18.96 -1.52
C VAL A 189 11.26 18.09 -0.71
N ILE A 190 11.47 16.77 -0.69
CA ILE A 190 10.65 15.86 0.12
C ILE A 190 10.82 16.14 1.61
N ARG A 191 12.05 16.39 2.09
CA ARG A 191 12.29 16.73 3.50
C ARG A 191 11.58 18.02 3.87
N LEU A 192 11.70 19.06 3.05
CA LEU A 192 11.03 20.35 3.28
C LEU A 192 9.49 20.17 3.29
N TYR A 193 8.95 19.46 2.30
CA TYR A 193 7.53 19.17 2.23
C TYR A 193 7.04 18.43 3.50
N ASN A 194 7.76 17.41 3.95
CA ASN A 194 7.39 16.66 5.15
C ASN A 194 7.45 17.51 6.41
N ALA A 195 8.47 18.38 6.55
CA ALA A 195 8.59 19.29 7.68
C ALA A 195 7.43 20.30 7.73
N LEU A 196 7.04 20.86 6.58
CA LEU A 196 5.90 21.75 6.47
C LEU A 196 4.56 21.04 6.71
N ALA A 197 4.36 19.88 6.09
CA ALA A 197 3.15 19.09 6.25
C ALA A 197 2.97 18.62 7.70
N TRP A 198 4.06 18.25 8.38
CA TRP A 198 4.04 17.89 9.79
C TRP A 198 3.65 19.08 10.68
N ARG A 199 4.20 20.26 10.41
CA ARG A 199 3.87 21.47 11.17
C ARG A 199 2.42 21.93 10.97
N LEU A 200 1.91 21.86 9.73
CA LEU A 200 0.60 22.44 9.36
C LEU A 200 -0.56 21.47 9.58
N ALA A 201 -0.36 20.18 9.38
CA ALA A 201 -1.44 19.20 9.36
C ALA A 201 -1.14 17.92 10.16
N ARG A 202 -0.01 17.83 10.84
CA ARG A 202 0.52 16.60 11.48
C ARG A 202 0.49 15.38 10.55
N LYS A 203 0.61 15.62 9.24
CA LYS A 203 0.59 14.60 8.18
C LYS A 203 1.79 14.79 7.29
N GLY A 204 2.71 13.83 7.25
CA GLY A 204 3.81 13.76 6.28
C GLY A 204 3.51 12.81 5.13
N LEU A 205 4.41 12.80 4.13
CA LEU A 205 4.48 11.78 3.07
C LEU A 205 5.10 10.49 3.59
#